data_9ed23605fb14a6bd95d1d562f9967190
#
_entry.id   9ed23605fb14a6bd95d1d562f9967190
#
_cell.length_a   1.000
_cell.length_b   1.000
_cell.length_c   1.000
_cell.angle_alpha   90.00
_cell.angle_beta   90.00
_cell.angle_gamma   90.00
#
_symmetry.space_group_name_H-M   'P 1'
#
loop_
_entity.id
_entity.type
_entity.pdbx_description
1 polymer ?
#
loop_
_entity_poly.entity_id
_entity_poly.type
_entity_poly.pdbx_seq_one_letter_code
_entity_poly.pdbx_strand_id
1 'polypeptide(L)'
;MRATAPQPIDDLAMLPDEKRAATLMAALYASRMLGMFMILPTFALFAQGEFTNATALMIGLTIGIYGLTQAMLQLPFGMWSDKIGRKPVIALGLVLFAIGSVVCALAPSLEWMLVGRALQGAGAISAVLMALLADLTRETVRLRAMSLVGMTIGLSFTVSLVAGPALDSVIGVRGIFWLTALMAVVGLIVLYTLVPNPAPKYFSRDVQADTSSLGIVLRDKALLRLNFGIFSLHLLLTALFIAVPLALVQSAGLDKMDHWMVYLPVMLVSFALMVPFIIIGEKRAKLRPVFLISIALIGLSEAILWDGHDALWLVTLGLLVFFTGFNVMEASLPSLIAKFAPAHLKGTASGVYATSQFLGSFVGGVLGGALLGWGGFDAIFSAAVLLTLVWFAVAWGMDNPDRLSSFVLPLTTAHAQDAVATTQALMEIDGVREAWVDEVGLRAYMKIDRSLVDEAALIHWAASKND
;
A
#
# COMPACT_ATOMS: atom_id res chain seq x y z
N MET A 1 41.95 26.18 19.22
CA MET A 1 41.31 25.30 18.26
C MET A 1 40.07 26.04 17.75
N ARG A 2 40.05 26.50 16.48
CA ARG A 2 38.89 27.17 15.89
C ARG A 2 37.86 26.08 15.59
N ALA A 3 36.72 26.14 16.25
CA ALA A 3 35.58 25.36 15.87
C ALA A 3 35.18 25.77 14.43
N THR A 4 35.37 24.87 13.48
CA THR A 4 34.84 25.02 12.13
C THR A 4 33.32 25.02 12.24
N ALA A 5 32.70 26.12 11.81
CA ALA A 5 31.25 26.20 11.66
C ALA A 5 30.78 25.02 10.80
N PRO A 6 29.67 24.32 11.17
CA PRO A 6 29.14 23.27 10.34
C PRO A 6 28.74 23.89 8.98
N GLN A 7 29.33 23.36 7.91
CA GLN A 7 28.92 23.72 6.55
C GLN A 7 27.42 23.43 6.41
N PRO A 8 26.65 24.29 5.71
CA PRO A 8 25.30 23.97 5.32
C PRO A 8 25.37 22.79 4.35
N ILE A 9 25.22 21.61 4.87
CA ILE A 9 24.96 20.39 4.11
C ILE A 9 23.68 20.67 3.34
N ASP A 10 23.67 20.35 2.08
CA ASP A 10 22.45 20.28 1.26
C ASP A 10 21.53 19.23 1.91
N ASP A 11 20.81 19.67 2.95
CA ASP A 11 20.11 18.83 3.96
C ASP A 11 18.98 18.01 3.34
N LEU A 12 18.70 18.31 2.06
CA LEU A 12 17.67 17.67 1.26
C LEU A 12 18.19 16.54 0.36
N ALA A 13 19.49 16.34 0.24
CA ALA A 13 20.06 15.24 -0.54
C ALA A 13 20.25 13.99 0.33
N MET A 14 19.84 12.83 -0.18
CA MET A 14 20.10 11.54 0.48
C MET A 14 21.58 11.21 0.45
N LEU A 15 22.16 10.85 1.59
CA LEU A 15 23.53 10.34 1.70
C LEU A 15 23.65 8.98 0.95
N PRO A 16 24.88 8.58 0.55
CA PRO A 16 25.10 7.30 -0.13
C PRO A 16 24.53 6.11 0.64
N ASP A 17 24.69 6.06 1.97
CA ASP A 17 24.17 4.99 2.82
C ASP A 17 22.64 5.00 2.90
N GLU A 18 22.01 6.18 2.93
CA GLU A 18 20.56 6.32 2.89
C GLU A 18 19.97 5.89 1.54
N LYS A 19 20.63 6.24 0.44
CA LYS A 19 20.26 5.77 -0.91
C LYS A 19 20.36 4.25 -1.00
N ARG A 20 21.46 3.68 -0.50
CA ARG A 20 21.68 2.24 -0.45
C ARG A 20 20.59 1.56 0.39
N ALA A 21 20.32 2.05 1.59
CA ALA A 21 19.25 1.51 2.44
C ALA A 21 17.89 1.58 1.76
N ALA A 22 17.51 2.72 1.18
CA ALA A 22 16.25 2.90 0.48
C ALA A 22 16.11 1.95 -0.73
N THR A 23 17.18 1.77 -1.52
CA THR A 23 17.17 0.85 -2.66
C THR A 23 17.04 -0.61 -2.22
N LEU A 24 17.74 -1.02 -1.17
CA LEU A 24 17.64 -2.39 -0.63
C LEU A 24 16.26 -2.68 -0.04
N MET A 25 15.68 -1.71 0.69
CA MET A 25 14.32 -1.85 1.21
C MET A 25 13.29 -1.89 0.08
N ALA A 26 13.44 -1.06 -0.95
CA ALA A 26 12.61 -1.09 -2.15
C ALA A 26 12.71 -2.45 -2.87
N ALA A 27 13.90 -3.01 -3.01
CA ALA A 27 14.10 -4.33 -3.63
C ALA A 27 13.47 -5.47 -2.82
N LEU A 28 13.61 -5.47 -1.49
CA LEU A 28 12.95 -6.44 -0.60
C LEU A 28 11.42 -6.31 -0.68
N TYR A 29 10.92 -5.09 -0.70
CA TYR A 29 9.49 -4.84 -0.85
C TYR A 29 8.98 -5.30 -2.22
N ALA A 30 9.71 -4.96 -3.30
CA ALA A 30 9.41 -5.37 -4.67
C ALA A 30 9.34 -6.89 -4.82
N SER A 31 10.35 -7.60 -4.31
CA SER A 31 10.41 -9.07 -4.42
C SER A 31 9.17 -9.72 -3.82
N ARG A 32 8.68 -9.18 -2.71
CA ARG A 32 7.48 -9.65 -2.05
C ARG A 32 6.21 -9.31 -2.81
N MET A 33 6.11 -8.05 -3.33
CA MET A 33 4.96 -7.62 -4.13
C MET A 33 4.86 -8.41 -5.44
N LEU A 34 5.98 -8.66 -6.10
CA LEU A 34 6.05 -9.53 -7.26
C LEU A 34 5.46 -10.92 -6.93
N GLY A 35 5.91 -11.55 -5.84
CA GLY A 35 5.42 -12.86 -5.42
C GLY A 35 3.92 -12.88 -5.09
N MET A 36 3.37 -11.78 -4.61
CA MET A 36 1.94 -11.66 -4.32
C MET A 36 1.10 -11.49 -5.60
N PHE A 37 1.54 -10.62 -6.50
CA PHE A 37 0.72 -10.19 -7.63
C PHE A 37 0.87 -11.05 -8.88
N MET A 38 2.02 -11.74 -9.11
CA MET A 38 2.25 -12.55 -10.31
C MET A 38 1.22 -13.67 -10.50
N ILE A 39 0.66 -14.19 -9.42
CA ILE A 39 -0.32 -15.26 -9.49
C ILE A 39 -1.75 -14.77 -9.77
N LEU A 40 -2.07 -13.49 -9.53
CA LEU A 40 -3.44 -12.98 -9.68
C LEU A 40 -4.02 -13.24 -11.07
N PRO A 41 -3.34 -12.92 -12.18
CA PRO A 41 -3.90 -13.09 -13.52
C PRO A 41 -3.96 -14.56 -13.99
N THR A 42 -3.30 -15.49 -13.29
CA THR A 42 -3.15 -16.89 -13.76
C THR A 42 -3.80 -17.90 -12.82
N PHE A 43 -3.97 -17.57 -11.54
CA PHE A 43 -4.35 -18.53 -10.51
C PHE A 43 -5.72 -19.16 -10.71
N ALA A 44 -6.73 -18.37 -11.11
CA ALA A 44 -8.09 -18.86 -11.28
C ALA A 44 -8.15 -19.94 -12.38
N LEU A 45 -7.50 -19.70 -13.52
CA LEU A 45 -7.40 -20.64 -14.64
C LEU A 45 -6.60 -21.90 -14.25
N PHE A 46 -5.47 -21.71 -13.57
CA PHE A 46 -4.66 -22.81 -13.08
C PHE A 46 -5.44 -23.72 -12.15
N ALA A 47 -6.14 -23.13 -11.15
CA ALA A 47 -6.86 -23.90 -10.16
C ALA A 47 -8.02 -24.70 -10.76
N GLN A 48 -8.75 -24.12 -11.73
CA GLN A 48 -9.80 -24.85 -12.46
C GLN A 48 -9.26 -25.99 -13.32
N GLY A 49 -8.09 -25.83 -13.93
CA GLY A 49 -7.49 -26.85 -14.79
C GLY A 49 -6.77 -27.95 -14.03
N GLU A 50 -6.19 -27.65 -12.85
CA GLU A 50 -5.35 -28.58 -12.09
C GLU A 50 -6.14 -29.42 -11.09
N PHE A 51 -7.18 -28.83 -10.45
CA PHE A 51 -7.89 -29.47 -9.34
C PHE A 51 -9.35 -29.78 -9.71
N THR A 52 -9.73 -31.04 -9.72
CA THR A 52 -11.07 -31.51 -10.11
C THR A 52 -12.21 -30.98 -9.23
N ASN A 53 -11.91 -30.62 -7.99
CA ASN A 53 -12.90 -30.11 -7.01
C ASN A 53 -12.79 -28.59 -6.79
N ALA A 54 -12.14 -27.85 -7.71
CA ALA A 54 -11.95 -26.41 -7.58
C ALA A 54 -13.25 -25.65 -7.83
N THR A 55 -13.98 -25.32 -6.76
CA THR A 55 -15.12 -24.40 -6.85
C THR A 55 -14.62 -22.95 -6.93
N ALA A 56 -15.43 -22.06 -7.56
CA ALA A 56 -15.10 -20.64 -7.64
C ALA A 56 -14.90 -20.02 -6.24
N LEU A 57 -15.68 -20.44 -5.24
CA LEU A 57 -15.53 -20.01 -3.85
C LEU A 57 -14.17 -20.43 -3.28
N MET A 58 -13.73 -21.68 -3.48
CA MET A 58 -12.42 -22.15 -2.99
C MET A 58 -11.26 -21.44 -3.68
N ILE A 59 -11.37 -21.16 -4.97
CA ILE A 59 -10.40 -20.36 -5.72
C ILE A 59 -10.30 -18.96 -5.12
N GLY A 60 -11.45 -18.29 -4.95
CA GLY A 60 -11.50 -16.96 -4.37
C GLY A 60 -10.98 -16.92 -2.92
N LEU A 61 -11.34 -17.91 -2.10
CA LEU A 61 -10.82 -18.04 -0.75
C LEU A 61 -9.29 -18.22 -0.73
N THR A 62 -8.74 -19.04 -1.64
CA THR A 62 -7.30 -19.29 -1.74
C THR A 62 -6.53 -18.03 -2.17
N ILE A 63 -7.09 -17.22 -3.06
CA ILE A 63 -6.52 -15.92 -3.41
C ILE A 63 -6.59 -14.97 -2.20
N GLY A 64 -7.75 -14.87 -1.57
CA GLY A 64 -8.04 -13.90 -0.53
C GLY A 64 -7.37 -14.18 0.82
N ILE A 65 -7.17 -15.47 1.20
CA ILE A 65 -6.65 -15.85 2.52
C ILE A 65 -5.29 -15.22 2.85
N TYR A 66 -4.47 -14.97 1.84
CA TYR A 66 -3.24 -14.19 1.95
C TYR A 66 -3.53 -12.82 2.59
N GLY A 67 -4.56 -12.13 2.09
CA GLY A 67 -4.98 -10.83 2.62
C GLY A 67 -5.44 -10.90 4.07
N LEU A 68 -6.20 -11.92 4.45
CA LEU A 68 -6.67 -12.09 5.83
C LEU A 68 -5.51 -12.23 6.82
N THR A 69 -4.59 -13.16 6.54
CA THR A 69 -3.44 -13.40 7.43
C THR A 69 -2.50 -12.21 7.48
N GLN A 70 -2.32 -11.52 6.36
CA GLN A 70 -1.57 -10.26 6.27
C GLN A 70 -2.23 -9.16 7.12
N ALA A 71 -3.55 -8.97 7.01
CA ALA A 71 -4.29 -7.96 7.78
C ALA A 71 -4.19 -8.22 9.29
N MET A 72 -4.32 -9.48 9.71
CA MET A 72 -4.26 -9.87 11.11
C MET A 72 -2.87 -9.70 11.73
N LEU A 73 -1.81 -9.98 10.97
CA LEU A 73 -0.45 -10.05 11.50
C LEU A 73 0.39 -8.79 11.26
N GLN A 74 -0.07 -7.86 10.43
CA GLN A 74 0.69 -6.66 10.10
C GLN A 74 0.99 -5.77 11.31
N LEU A 75 -0.02 -5.49 12.15
CA LEU A 75 0.16 -4.72 13.38
C LEU A 75 0.97 -5.50 14.44
N PRO A 76 0.66 -6.78 14.75
CA PRO A 76 1.50 -7.59 15.63
C PRO A 76 2.97 -7.65 15.24
N PHE A 77 3.27 -7.85 13.96
CA PHE A 77 4.66 -7.87 13.46
C PHE A 77 5.34 -6.51 13.64
N GLY A 78 4.63 -5.41 13.38
CA GLY A 78 5.11 -4.05 13.65
C GLY A 78 5.54 -3.90 15.11
N MET A 79 4.61 -4.14 16.04
CA MET A 79 4.86 -4.03 17.49
C MET A 79 5.94 -4.99 17.99
N TRP A 80 6.00 -6.19 17.41
CA TRP A 80 7.00 -7.18 17.79
C TRP A 80 8.39 -6.74 17.36
N SER A 81 8.49 -6.14 16.16
CA SER A 81 9.75 -5.61 15.65
C SER A 81 10.32 -4.45 16.47
N ASP A 82 9.48 -3.73 17.21
CA ASP A 82 9.92 -2.70 18.15
C ASP A 82 10.62 -3.30 19.39
N LYS A 83 10.23 -4.52 19.77
CA LYS A 83 10.74 -5.21 20.96
C LYS A 83 11.99 -6.05 20.70
N ILE A 84 11.98 -6.85 19.62
CA ILE A 84 13.05 -7.83 19.32
C ILE A 84 13.96 -7.40 18.17
N GLY A 85 13.67 -6.21 17.59
CA GLY A 85 14.43 -5.63 16.48
C GLY A 85 13.79 -5.89 15.11
N ARG A 86 14.09 -5.01 14.16
CA ARG A 86 13.49 -5.03 12.80
C ARG A 86 13.89 -6.26 12.00
N LYS A 87 15.21 -6.52 11.92
CA LYS A 87 15.74 -7.62 11.08
C LYS A 87 15.25 -9.01 11.46
N PRO A 88 15.20 -9.42 12.76
CA PRO A 88 14.67 -10.73 13.14
C PRO A 88 13.22 -10.94 12.70
N VAL A 89 12.37 -9.90 12.81
CA VAL A 89 10.97 -9.99 12.42
C VAL A 89 10.81 -10.03 10.90
N ILE A 90 11.60 -9.25 10.16
CA ILE A 90 11.64 -9.33 8.68
C ILE A 90 12.09 -10.73 8.25
N ALA A 91 13.13 -11.29 8.88
CA ALA A 91 13.62 -12.62 8.58
C ALA A 91 12.55 -13.70 8.83
N LEU A 92 11.86 -13.65 9.97
CA LEU A 92 10.74 -14.55 10.25
C LEU A 92 9.67 -14.47 9.17
N GLY A 93 9.27 -13.26 8.77
CA GLY A 93 8.27 -13.08 7.73
C GLY A 93 8.71 -13.58 6.36
N LEU A 94 9.98 -13.40 5.98
CA LEU A 94 10.54 -13.96 4.75
C LEU A 94 10.60 -15.50 4.80
N VAL A 95 10.92 -16.09 5.95
CA VAL A 95 10.91 -17.55 6.15
C VAL A 95 9.49 -18.09 5.99
N LEU A 96 8.50 -17.48 6.66
CA LEU A 96 7.08 -17.87 6.51
C LEU A 96 6.62 -17.77 5.06
N PHE A 97 7.00 -16.69 4.37
CA PHE A 97 6.68 -16.51 2.96
C PHE A 97 7.34 -17.56 2.08
N ALA A 98 8.61 -17.91 2.31
CA ALA A 98 9.32 -18.96 1.58
C ALA A 98 8.67 -20.32 1.80
N ILE A 99 8.38 -20.70 3.07
CA ILE A 99 7.71 -21.97 3.40
C ILE A 99 6.34 -22.02 2.74
N GLY A 100 5.53 -20.95 2.85
CA GLY A 100 4.22 -20.87 2.20
C GLY A 100 4.31 -21.03 0.68
N SER A 101 5.34 -20.45 0.05
CA SER A 101 5.60 -20.57 -1.38
C SER A 101 5.94 -22.02 -1.76
N VAL A 102 6.80 -22.69 -0.99
CA VAL A 102 7.13 -24.12 -1.19
C VAL A 102 5.89 -24.99 -1.01
N VAL A 103 5.08 -24.74 0.02
CA VAL A 103 3.81 -25.47 0.23
C VAL A 103 2.89 -25.30 -0.98
N CYS A 104 2.73 -24.09 -1.53
CA CYS A 104 1.94 -23.86 -2.74
C CYS A 104 2.55 -24.60 -3.96
N ALA A 105 3.87 -24.56 -4.14
CA ALA A 105 4.53 -25.23 -5.27
C ALA A 105 4.34 -26.73 -5.27
N LEU A 106 4.29 -27.35 -4.09
CA LEU A 106 4.15 -28.79 -3.89
C LEU A 106 2.71 -29.24 -3.60
N ALA A 107 1.75 -28.30 -3.52
CA ALA A 107 0.39 -28.58 -3.09
C ALA A 107 -0.29 -29.67 -3.92
N PRO A 108 -0.75 -30.78 -3.31
CA PRO A 108 -1.47 -31.84 -4.01
C PRO A 108 -2.96 -31.50 -4.21
N SER A 109 -3.48 -30.49 -3.49
CA SER A 109 -4.87 -30.08 -3.57
C SER A 109 -5.01 -28.56 -3.32
N LEU A 110 -6.20 -28.01 -3.61
CA LEU A 110 -6.49 -26.59 -3.45
C LEU A 110 -6.48 -26.18 -1.95
N GLU A 111 -6.81 -27.09 -1.03
CA GLU A 111 -6.72 -26.87 0.42
C GLU A 111 -5.26 -26.66 0.87
N TRP A 112 -4.33 -27.43 0.34
CA TRP A 112 -2.90 -27.22 0.60
C TRP A 112 -2.40 -25.89 0.01
N MET A 113 -2.91 -25.50 -1.17
CA MET A 113 -2.63 -24.15 -1.69
C MET A 113 -3.17 -23.05 -0.78
N LEU A 114 -4.37 -23.23 -0.23
CA LEU A 114 -4.95 -22.29 0.74
C LEU A 114 -4.04 -22.17 1.99
N VAL A 115 -3.55 -23.29 2.54
CA VAL A 115 -2.61 -23.27 3.66
C VAL A 115 -1.30 -22.55 3.27
N GLY A 116 -0.73 -22.84 2.11
CA GLY A 116 0.46 -22.15 1.63
C GLY A 116 0.26 -20.64 1.45
N ARG A 117 -0.90 -20.24 0.90
CA ARG A 117 -1.28 -18.83 0.76
C ARG A 117 -1.48 -18.14 2.11
N ALA A 118 -2.07 -18.82 3.08
CA ALA A 118 -2.19 -18.30 4.44
C ALA A 118 -0.81 -18.09 5.10
N LEU A 119 0.13 -19.02 4.91
CA LEU A 119 1.51 -18.89 5.40
C LEU A 119 2.25 -17.74 4.70
N GLN A 120 2.09 -17.59 3.38
CA GLN A 120 2.66 -16.46 2.65
C GLN A 120 2.17 -15.12 3.22
N GLY A 121 0.87 -14.96 3.44
CA GLY A 121 0.29 -13.75 4.02
C GLY A 121 0.72 -13.53 5.49
N ALA A 122 0.92 -14.62 6.25
CA ALA A 122 1.42 -14.54 7.61
C ALA A 122 2.83 -13.93 7.70
N GLY A 123 3.59 -13.93 6.62
CA GLY A 123 4.84 -13.18 6.51
C GLY A 123 4.66 -11.65 6.42
N ALA A 124 3.86 -11.04 7.28
CA ALA A 124 3.39 -9.65 7.24
C ALA A 124 4.47 -8.59 7.58
N ILE A 125 5.49 -8.44 6.72
CA ILE A 125 6.65 -7.56 6.98
C ILE A 125 6.56 -6.14 6.41
N SER A 126 5.49 -5.80 5.70
CA SER A 126 5.40 -4.51 5.00
C SER A 126 5.60 -3.30 5.94
N ALA A 127 4.91 -3.29 7.09
CA ALA A 127 5.08 -2.25 8.10
C ALA A 127 6.49 -2.24 8.70
N VAL A 128 7.07 -3.42 8.92
CA VAL A 128 8.42 -3.56 9.51
C VAL A 128 9.50 -3.07 8.55
N LEU A 129 9.36 -3.33 7.24
CA LEU A 129 10.28 -2.80 6.22
C LEU A 129 10.23 -1.26 6.16
N MET A 130 9.04 -0.68 6.24
CA MET A 130 8.89 0.79 6.28
C MET A 130 9.47 1.38 7.57
N ALA A 131 9.30 0.71 8.70
CA ALA A 131 9.90 1.12 9.96
C ALA A 131 11.45 1.02 9.90
N LEU A 132 12.00 -0.06 9.34
CA LEU A 132 13.44 -0.19 9.15
C LEU A 132 14.01 0.89 8.22
N LEU A 133 13.29 1.23 7.15
CA LEU A 133 13.66 2.33 6.26
C LEU A 133 13.70 3.66 7.01
N ALA A 134 12.70 3.92 7.86
CA ALA A 134 12.67 5.13 8.69
C ALA A 134 13.83 5.19 9.70
N ASP A 135 14.21 4.02 10.26
CA ASP A 135 15.33 3.91 11.19
C ASP A 135 16.70 4.12 10.50
N LEU A 136 16.79 3.85 9.20
CA LEU A 136 18.02 3.97 8.39
C LEU A 136 18.13 5.30 7.62
N THR A 137 17.14 6.18 7.73
CA THR A 137 17.10 7.46 7.00
C THR A 137 16.87 8.63 7.94
N ARG A 138 17.50 9.79 7.65
CA ARG A 138 17.21 11.05 8.34
C ARG A 138 15.79 11.51 8.07
N GLU A 139 15.20 12.24 9.00
CA GLU A 139 13.84 12.77 8.87
C GLU A 139 13.65 13.66 7.63
N THR A 140 14.65 14.50 7.34
CA THR A 140 14.64 15.42 6.18
C THR A 140 14.52 14.71 4.84
N VAL A 141 15.00 13.47 4.71
CA VAL A 141 14.99 12.68 3.47
C VAL A 141 14.06 11.47 3.51
N ARG A 142 13.46 11.17 4.69
CA ARG A 142 12.60 9.99 4.92
C ARG A 142 11.44 9.91 3.93
N LEU A 143 10.76 11.03 3.67
CA LEU A 143 9.66 11.07 2.72
C LEU A 143 10.10 10.66 1.30
N ARG A 144 11.30 11.09 0.87
CA ARG A 144 11.85 10.70 -0.44
C ARG A 144 12.17 9.21 -0.49
N ALA A 145 12.75 8.66 0.59
CA ALA A 145 13.02 7.23 0.70
C ALA A 145 11.74 6.39 0.67
N MET A 146 10.71 6.80 1.41
CA MET A 146 9.39 6.14 1.39
C MET A 146 8.70 6.24 0.04
N SER A 147 8.83 7.38 -0.66
CA SER A 147 8.29 7.56 -2.01
C SER A 147 8.98 6.62 -3.02
N LEU A 148 10.27 6.35 -2.88
CA LEU A 148 10.98 5.37 -3.70
C LEU A 148 10.37 3.97 -3.53
N VAL A 149 10.11 3.54 -2.29
CA VAL A 149 9.44 2.27 -2.02
C VAL A 149 8.03 2.26 -2.61
N GLY A 150 7.26 3.35 -2.43
CA GLY A 150 5.91 3.47 -3.00
C GLY A 150 5.89 3.34 -4.53
N MET A 151 6.82 4.00 -5.24
CA MET A 151 6.97 3.84 -6.70
C MET A 151 7.31 2.40 -7.09
N THR A 152 8.16 1.74 -6.30
CA THR A 152 8.56 0.36 -6.54
C THR A 152 7.38 -0.61 -6.37
N ILE A 153 6.44 -0.34 -5.45
CA ILE A 153 5.22 -1.13 -5.27
C ILE A 153 4.37 -1.07 -6.54
N GLY A 154 4.09 0.14 -7.05
CA GLY A 154 3.30 0.32 -8.28
C GLY A 154 3.96 -0.33 -9.50
N LEU A 155 5.28 -0.19 -9.64
CA LEU A 155 6.04 -0.83 -10.71
C LEU A 155 6.00 -2.36 -10.58
N SER A 156 6.16 -2.91 -9.37
CA SER A 156 6.09 -4.35 -9.12
C SER A 156 4.72 -4.92 -9.45
N PHE A 157 3.65 -4.19 -9.14
CA PHE A 157 2.29 -4.56 -9.53
C PHE A 157 2.16 -4.69 -11.04
N THR A 158 2.57 -3.65 -11.79
CA THR A 158 2.53 -3.64 -13.25
C THR A 158 3.34 -4.79 -13.86
N VAL A 159 4.59 -4.93 -13.41
CA VAL A 159 5.46 -6.01 -13.88
C VAL A 159 4.85 -7.37 -13.59
N SER A 160 4.23 -7.56 -12.44
CA SER A 160 3.59 -8.81 -12.05
C SER A 160 2.44 -9.21 -12.97
N LEU A 161 1.59 -8.26 -13.37
CA LEU A 161 0.44 -8.54 -14.23
C LEU A 161 0.85 -9.00 -15.63
N VAL A 162 2.00 -8.53 -16.10
CA VAL A 162 2.55 -8.93 -17.41
C VAL A 162 3.43 -10.18 -17.27
N ALA A 163 4.30 -10.20 -16.26
CA ALA A 163 5.22 -11.32 -16.04
C ALA A 163 4.51 -12.59 -15.57
N GLY A 164 3.38 -12.47 -14.83
CA GLY A 164 2.62 -13.62 -14.37
C GLY A 164 2.21 -14.56 -15.51
N PRO A 165 1.40 -14.13 -16.48
CA PRO A 165 1.02 -14.93 -17.64
C PRO A 165 2.23 -15.39 -18.47
N ALA A 166 3.24 -14.52 -18.67
CA ALA A 166 4.43 -14.87 -19.42
C ALA A 166 5.25 -15.98 -18.72
N LEU A 167 5.39 -15.93 -17.39
CA LEU A 167 6.05 -16.99 -16.63
C LEU A 167 5.21 -18.25 -16.53
N ASP A 168 3.88 -18.11 -16.40
CA ASP A 168 2.98 -19.27 -16.41
C ASP A 168 3.15 -20.11 -17.69
N SER A 169 3.33 -19.46 -18.84
CA SER A 169 3.57 -20.15 -20.12
C SER A 169 4.88 -20.96 -20.18
N VAL A 170 5.89 -20.59 -19.37
CA VAL A 170 7.25 -21.20 -19.42
C VAL A 170 7.47 -22.17 -18.26
N ILE A 171 7.12 -21.77 -17.05
CA ILE A 171 7.43 -22.54 -15.82
C ILE A 171 6.16 -22.97 -15.06
N GLY A 172 4.98 -22.57 -15.52
CA GLY A 172 3.69 -22.82 -14.86
C GLY A 172 3.53 -22.08 -13.54
N VAL A 173 2.30 -22.07 -13.00
CA VAL A 173 1.99 -21.42 -11.71
C VAL A 173 2.81 -22.03 -10.56
N ARG A 174 3.03 -23.34 -10.57
CA ARG A 174 3.89 -24.01 -9.56
C ARG A 174 5.33 -23.50 -9.64
N GLY A 175 5.85 -23.25 -10.85
CA GLY A 175 7.17 -22.64 -11.08
C GLY A 175 7.23 -21.19 -10.55
N ILE A 176 6.15 -20.42 -10.69
CA ILE A 176 6.07 -19.07 -10.10
C ILE A 176 6.17 -19.16 -8.57
N PHE A 177 5.54 -20.13 -7.90
CA PHE A 177 5.70 -20.32 -6.47
C PHE A 177 7.13 -20.71 -6.07
N TRP A 178 7.83 -21.53 -6.86
CA TRP A 178 9.26 -21.81 -6.64
C TRP A 178 10.11 -20.55 -6.80
N LEU A 179 9.84 -19.75 -7.81
CA LEU A 179 10.52 -18.46 -8.02
C LEU A 179 10.32 -17.53 -6.82
N THR A 180 9.10 -17.45 -6.29
CA THR A 180 8.81 -16.61 -5.12
C THR A 180 9.49 -17.12 -3.86
N ALA A 181 9.61 -18.43 -3.68
CA ALA A 181 10.40 -19.03 -2.59
C ALA A 181 11.89 -18.66 -2.73
N LEU A 182 12.45 -18.75 -3.93
CA LEU A 182 13.83 -18.34 -4.20
C LEU A 182 14.04 -16.85 -3.91
N MET A 183 13.13 -16.00 -4.36
CA MET A 183 13.19 -14.54 -4.08
C MET A 183 13.18 -14.25 -2.58
N ALA A 184 12.42 -15.00 -1.78
CA ALA A 184 12.41 -14.84 -0.32
C ALA A 184 13.73 -15.25 0.32
N VAL A 185 14.36 -16.34 -0.16
CA VAL A 185 15.70 -16.79 0.29
C VAL A 185 16.77 -15.76 -0.08
N VAL A 186 16.74 -15.24 -1.31
CA VAL A 186 17.63 -14.13 -1.72
C VAL A 186 17.39 -12.91 -0.85
N GLY A 187 16.14 -12.60 -0.55
CA GLY A 187 15.78 -11.51 0.37
C GLY A 187 16.39 -11.68 1.78
N LEU A 188 16.41 -12.91 2.32
CA LEU A 188 17.07 -13.21 3.59
C LEU A 188 18.60 -12.98 3.51
N ILE A 189 19.23 -13.41 2.44
CA ILE A 189 20.67 -13.17 2.22
C ILE A 189 20.94 -11.66 2.15
N VAL A 190 20.18 -10.91 1.35
CA VAL A 190 20.31 -9.45 1.23
C VAL A 190 20.10 -8.76 2.57
N LEU A 191 19.09 -9.17 3.35
CA LEU A 191 18.78 -8.61 4.66
C LEU A 191 19.97 -8.67 5.64
N TYR A 192 20.66 -9.80 5.67
CA TYR A 192 21.75 -9.99 6.63
C TYR A 192 23.14 -9.56 6.12
N THR A 193 23.36 -9.58 4.78
CA THR A 193 24.67 -9.25 4.21
C THR A 193 24.79 -7.79 3.77
N LEU A 194 23.71 -7.19 3.25
CA LEU A 194 23.77 -5.89 2.59
C LEU A 194 23.06 -4.77 3.37
N VAL A 195 22.00 -5.11 4.11
CA VAL A 195 21.25 -4.11 4.87
C VAL A 195 22.00 -3.76 6.16
N PRO A 196 22.30 -2.45 6.43
CA PRO A 196 22.95 -2.04 7.66
C PRO A 196 22.06 -2.33 8.89
N ASN A 197 22.68 -2.48 10.05
CA ASN A 197 21.94 -2.50 11.31
C ASN A 197 21.59 -1.06 11.68
N PRO A 198 20.34 -0.78 12.08
CA PRO A 198 20.00 0.53 12.58
C PRO A 198 20.79 0.81 13.86
N ALA A 199 21.31 2.03 13.98
CA ALA A 199 21.90 2.47 15.23
C ALA A 199 20.82 2.46 16.34
N PRO A 200 21.18 2.21 17.62
CA PRO A 200 20.23 2.37 18.70
C PRO A 200 19.72 3.82 18.70
N LYS A 201 18.51 4.04 18.22
CA LYS A 201 17.86 5.36 18.18
C LYS A 201 16.62 5.34 19.04
N TYR A 202 16.31 6.50 19.60
CA TYR A 202 15.00 6.78 20.15
C TYR A 202 13.95 6.56 19.05
N PHE A 203 12.98 5.72 19.33
CA PHE A 203 11.93 5.34 18.39
C PHE A 203 11.11 6.57 17.95
N SER A 204 10.95 6.73 16.66
CA SER A 204 10.19 7.82 16.06
C SER A 204 8.69 7.45 16.08
N ARG A 205 7.87 8.14 16.89
CA ARG A 205 6.43 7.87 17.08
C ARG A 205 5.59 8.06 15.82
N ASP A 206 6.04 8.86 14.87
CA ASP A 206 5.33 9.15 13.62
C ASP A 206 5.20 7.94 12.69
N VAL A 207 5.99 6.88 12.90
CA VAL A 207 5.96 5.66 12.09
C VAL A 207 5.38 4.47 12.86
N GLN A 208 5.27 4.56 14.18
CA GLN A 208 4.78 3.47 15.04
C GLN A 208 3.26 3.52 15.18
N ALA A 209 2.63 2.34 15.08
CA ALA A 209 1.23 2.18 15.43
C ALA A 209 1.07 2.17 16.94
N ASP A 210 0.39 3.17 17.48
CA ASP A 210 0.00 3.22 18.89
C ASP A 210 -1.40 2.62 19.06
N THR A 211 -1.46 1.45 19.68
CA THR A 211 -2.73 0.74 19.91
C THR A 211 -3.66 1.49 20.87
N SER A 212 -3.14 2.33 21.77
CA SER A 212 -3.95 3.16 22.66
C SER A 212 -4.77 4.21 21.88
N SER A 213 -4.27 4.63 20.73
CA SER A 213 -4.88 5.64 19.86
C SER A 213 -5.74 5.07 18.73
N LEU A 214 -5.84 3.73 18.62
CA LEU A 214 -6.69 3.08 17.61
C LEU A 214 -8.15 3.56 17.67
N GLY A 215 -8.69 3.77 18.87
CA GLY A 215 -10.06 4.24 19.08
C GLY A 215 -10.31 5.63 18.47
N ILE A 216 -9.29 6.49 18.43
CA ILE A 216 -9.39 7.84 17.84
C ILE A 216 -9.47 7.71 16.31
N VAL A 217 -8.56 6.94 15.71
CA VAL A 217 -8.49 6.71 14.25
C VAL A 217 -9.76 6.02 13.73
N LEU A 218 -10.29 5.04 14.48
CA LEU A 218 -11.50 4.29 14.11
C LEU A 218 -12.81 5.07 14.33
N ARG A 219 -12.78 6.25 14.94
CA ARG A 219 -13.95 7.13 15.09
C ARG A 219 -13.90 8.34 14.16
N ASP A 220 -12.75 8.60 13.56
CA ASP A 220 -12.62 9.73 12.61
C ASP A 220 -13.31 9.39 11.28
N LYS A 221 -14.35 10.17 10.96
CA LYS A 221 -15.18 9.95 9.78
C LYS A 221 -14.42 10.11 8.45
N ALA A 222 -13.42 11.00 8.40
CA ALA A 222 -12.63 11.21 7.20
C ALA A 222 -11.72 10.01 6.96
N LEU A 223 -11.05 9.52 8.01
CA LEU A 223 -10.21 8.33 7.94
C LEU A 223 -11.04 7.07 7.65
N LEU A 224 -12.24 6.92 8.24
CA LEU A 224 -13.14 5.79 7.94
C LEU A 224 -13.56 5.76 6.48
N ARG A 225 -13.87 6.91 5.85
CA ARG A 225 -14.18 7.01 4.42
C ARG A 225 -13.01 6.55 3.54
N LEU A 226 -11.79 6.95 3.89
CA LEU A 226 -10.59 6.55 3.16
C LEU A 226 -10.26 5.07 3.36
N ASN A 227 -10.44 4.54 4.58
CA ASN A 227 -10.28 3.13 4.89
C ASN A 227 -11.32 2.27 4.15
N PHE A 228 -12.57 2.73 4.07
CA PHE A 228 -13.59 2.09 3.22
C PHE A 228 -13.21 2.17 1.74
N GLY A 229 -12.59 3.28 1.32
CA GLY A 229 -12.11 3.46 -0.05
C GLY A 229 -11.06 2.43 -0.44
N ILE A 230 -9.99 2.27 0.34
CA ILE A 230 -8.95 1.29 0.04
C ILE A 230 -9.45 -0.16 0.17
N PHE A 231 -10.33 -0.42 1.14
CA PHE A 231 -11.01 -1.70 1.28
C PHE A 231 -11.79 -2.06 0.00
N SER A 232 -12.64 -1.13 -0.49
CA SER A 232 -13.45 -1.33 -1.69
C SER A 232 -12.57 -1.47 -2.95
N LEU A 233 -11.52 -0.66 -3.07
CA LEU A 233 -10.57 -0.73 -4.18
C LEU A 233 -9.93 -2.11 -4.32
N HIS A 234 -9.46 -2.68 -3.21
CA HIS A 234 -8.81 -3.99 -3.22
C HIS A 234 -9.78 -5.17 -3.23
N LEU A 235 -11.00 -4.97 -2.73
CA LEU A 235 -12.10 -5.93 -2.90
C LEU A 235 -12.40 -6.08 -4.39
N LEU A 236 -12.62 -4.97 -5.10
CA LEU A 236 -12.90 -4.96 -6.54
C LEU A 236 -11.72 -5.53 -7.34
N LEU A 237 -10.48 -5.15 -7.03
CA LEU A 237 -9.29 -5.69 -7.68
C LEU A 237 -9.22 -7.22 -7.58
N THR A 238 -9.45 -7.76 -6.39
CA THR A 238 -9.35 -9.21 -6.18
C THR A 238 -10.51 -9.94 -6.85
N ALA A 239 -11.73 -9.40 -6.78
CA ALA A 239 -12.89 -9.93 -7.50
C ALA A 239 -12.69 -9.91 -9.02
N LEU A 240 -12.14 -8.81 -9.56
CA LEU A 240 -11.79 -8.66 -10.97
C LEU A 240 -10.85 -9.79 -11.44
N PHE A 241 -9.80 -10.09 -10.67
CA PHE A 241 -8.83 -11.14 -11.02
C PHE A 241 -9.35 -12.57 -10.82
N ILE A 242 -10.49 -12.75 -10.17
CA ILE A 242 -11.21 -14.02 -10.17
C ILE A 242 -12.01 -14.18 -11.47
N ALA A 243 -12.66 -13.10 -11.93
CA ALA A 243 -13.58 -13.14 -13.08
C ALA A 243 -12.87 -12.94 -14.43
N VAL A 244 -12.06 -11.89 -14.58
CA VAL A 244 -11.53 -11.47 -15.89
C VAL A 244 -10.64 -12.51 -16.57
N PRO A 245 -9.69 -13.20 -15.89
CA PRO A 245 -8.91 -14.23 -16.56
C PRO A 245 -9.77 -15.36 -17.12
N LEU A 246 -10.86 -15.71 -16.43
CA LEU A 246 -11.83 -16.71 -16.88
C LEU A 246 -12.67 -16.18 -18.03
N ALA A 247 -13.15 -14.93 -17.96
CA ALA A 247 -13.92 -14.30 -19.03
C ALA A 247 -13.11 -14.18 -20.32
N LEU A 248 -11.83 -13.83 -20.23
CA LEU A 248 -10.93 -13.76 -21.39
C LEU A 248 -10.83 -15.11 -22.13
N VAL A 249 -10.76 -16.23 -21.40
CA VAL A 249 -10.67 -17.57 -22.03
C VAL A 249 -12.06 -18.08 -22.43
N GLN A 250 -13.03 -18.07 -21.52
CA GLN A 250 -14.30 -18.78 -21.68
C GLN A 250 -15.29 -18.02 -22.54
N SER A 251 -15.29 -16.68 -22.48
CA SER A 251 -16.26 -15.84 -23.14
C SER A 251 -15.67 -15.07 -24.33
N ALA A 252 -14.48 -14.44 -24.14
CA ALA A 252 -13.83 -13.66 -25.19
C ALA A 252 -12.92 -14.50 -26.11
N GLY A 253 -12.68 -15.77 -25.79
CA GLY A 253 -11.95 -16.72 -26.66
C GLY A 253 -10.45 -16.47 -26.77
N LEU A 254 -9.82 -15.71 -25.85
CA LEU A 254 -8.40 -15.44 -25.85
C LEU A 254 -7.64 -16.56 -25.10
N ASP A 255 -6.62 -17.14 -25.73
CA ASP A 255 -5.77 -18.12 -25.06
C ASP A 255 -5.07 -17.51 -23.83
N LYS A 256 -4.95 -18.30 -22.76
CA LYS A 256 -4.29 -17.84 -21.53
C LYS A 256 -2.86 -17.37 -21.74
N MET A 257 -2.17 -17.91 -22.76
CA MET A 257 -0.80 -17.52 -23.11
C MET A 257 -0.73 -16.13 -23.71
N ASP A 258 -1.83 -15.62 -24.25
CA ASP A 258 -1.91 -14.30 -24.90
C ASP A 258 -2.46 -13.20 -23.97
N HIS A 259 -2.81 -13.52 -22.72
CA HIS A 259 -3.31 -12.54 -21.74
C HIS A 259 -2.37 -11.36 -21.55
N TRP A 260 -1.05 -11.56 -21.64
CA TRP A 260 -0.08 -10.48 -21.54
C TRP A 260 -0.25 -9.40 -22.64
N MET A 261 -0.79 -9.78 -23.83
CA MET A 261 -1.09 -8.84 -24.92
C MET A 261 -2.23 -7.87 -24.57
N VAL A 262 -3.11 -8.25 -23.63
CA VAL A 262 -4.13 -7.38 -23.06
C VAL A 262 -3.55 -6.56 -21.90
N TYR A 263 -2.92 -7.22 -20.92
CA TYR A 263 -2.47 -6.55 -19.71
C TYR A 263 -1.35 -5.53 -19.96
N LEU A 264 -0.39 -5.82 -20.85
CA LEU A 264 0.74 -4.91 -21.08
C LEU A 264 0.30 -3.55 -21.65
N PRO A 265 -0.44 -3.46 -22.77
CA PRO A 265 -0.88 -2.17 -23.29
C PRO A 265 -1.86 -1.47 -22.34
N VAL A 266 -2.76 -2.20 -21.69
CA VAL A 266 -3.68 -1.65 -20.67
C VAL A 266 -2.89 -0.97 -19.55
N MET A 267 -1.89 -1.62 -19.01
CA MET A 267 -1.09 -1.06 -17.91
C MET A 267 -0.28 0.15 -18.38
N LEU A 268 0.38 0.09 -19.53
CA LEU A 268 1.16 1.21 -20.04
C LEU A 268 0.28 2.44 -20.31
N VAL A 269 -0.87 2.26 -20.96
CA VAL A 269 -1.79 3.36 -21.28
C VAL A 269 -2.45 3.91 -20.01
N SER A 270 -2.90 3.06 -19.08
CA SER A 270 -3.52 3.50 -17.82
C SER A 270 -2.55 4.31 -16.95
N PHE A 271 -1.26 3.96 -16.91
CA PHE A 271 -0.22 4.77 -16.25
C PHE A 271 -0.04 6.14 -16.91
N ALA A 272 -0.04 6.20 -18.24
CA ALA A 272 0.03 7.47 -18.94
C ALA A 272 -1.21 8.34 -18.66
N LEU A 273 -2.40 7.73 -18.66
CA LEU A 273 -3.67 8.41 -18.35
C LEU A 273 -3.78 8.85 -16.90
N MET A 274 -3.13 8.17 -15.95
CA MET A 274 -3.11 8.55 -14.53
C MET A 274 -2.43 9.91 -14.30
N VAL A 275 -1.37 10.23 -15.06
CA VAL A 275 -0.52 11.41 -14.82
C VAL A 275 -1.30 12.73 -14.78
N PRO A 276 -2.19 13.06 -15.75
CA PRO A 276 -2.99 14.27 -15.68
C PRO A 276 -3.85 14.38 -14.41
N PHE A 277 -4.44 13.26 -13.94
CA PHE A 277 -5.26 13.24 -12.73
C PHE A 277 -4.42 13.58 -11.49
N ILE A 278 -3.23 12.99 -11.36
CA ILE A 278 -2.32 13.29 -10.25
C ILE A 278 -1.89 14.76 -10.26
N ILE A 279 -1.55 15.31 -11.43
CA ILE A 279 -1.17 16.72 -11.57
C ILE A 279 -2.35 17.64 -11.18
N ILE A 280 -3.56 17.34 -11.64
CA ILE A 280 -4.75 18.13 -11.31
C ILE A 280 -5.07 18.01 -9.81
N GLY A 281 -5.00 16.81 -9.26
CA GLY A 281 -5.27 16.54 -7.85
C GLY A 281 -4.32 17.31 -6.93
N GLU A 282 -3.02 17.10 -7.08
CA GLU A 282 -2.01 17.65 -6.16
C GLU A 282 -1.69 19.12 -6.45
N LYS A 283 -1.35 19.49 -7.70
CA LYS A 283 -0.91 20.87 -8.01
C LYS A 283 -2.06 21.88 -7.96
N ARG A 284 -3.28 21.48 -8.35
CA ARG A 284 -4.44 22.37 -8.35
C ARG A 284 -5.31 22.23 -7.10
N ALA A 285 -4.89 21.42 -6.12
CA ALA A 285 -5.65 21.13 -4.88
C ALA A 285 -7.09 20.63 -5.16
N LYS A 286 -7.26 19.79 -6.19
CA LYS A 286 -8.54 19.21 -6.60
C LYS A 286 -8.59 17.71 -6.30
N LEU A 287 -8.09 17.29 -5.12
CA LEU A 287 -8.02 15.88 -4.75
C LEU A 287 -9.40 15.24 -4.64
N ARG A 288 -10.38 15.94 -4.04
CA ARG A 288 -11.76 15.43 -3.92
C ARG A 288 -12.42 15.16 -5.29
N PRO A 289 -12.48 16.10 -6.26
CA PRO A 289 -13.04 15.77 -7.58
C PRO A 289 -12.29 14.64 -8.29
N VAL A 290 -10.96 14.60 -8.22
CA VAL A 290 -10.17 13.51 -8.80
C VAL A 290 -10.54 12.17 -8.16
N PHE A 291 -10.69 12.13 -6.84
CA PHE A 291 -11.12 10.95 -6.09
C PHE A 291 -12.49 10.45 -6.56
N LEU A 292 -13.49 11.32 -6.65
CA LEU A 292 -14.84 10.98 -7.09
C LEU A 292 -14.88 10.51 -8.56
N ILE A 293 -14.13 11.17 -9.45
CA ILE A 293 -14.02 10.76 -10.85
C ILE A 293 -13.37 9.37 -10.94
N SER A 294 -12.35 9.07 -10.14
CA SER A 294 -11.70 7.77 -10.14
C SER A 294 -12.66 6.64 -9.70
N ILE A 295 -13.49 6.89 -8.68
CA ILE A 295 -14.54 5.93 -8.28
C ILE A 295 -15.55 5.74 -9.44
N ALA A 296 -15.97 6.83 -10.08
CA ALA A 296 -16.89 6.75 -11.21
C ALA A 296 -16.29 5.99 -12.41
N LEU A 297 -14.98 6.15 -12.69
CA LEU A 297 -14.28 5.36 -13.70
C LEU A 297 -14.28 3.87 -13.35
N ILE A 298 -14.01 3.50 -12.09
CA ILE A 298 -14.07 2.11 -11.64
C ILE A 298 -15.48 1.56 -11.82
N GLY A 299 -16.53 2.30 -11.41
CA GLY A 299 -17.92 1.89 -11.61
C GLY A 299 -18.31 1.75 -13.09
N LEU A 300 -17.84 2.65 -13.94
CA LEU A 300 -18.03 2.57 -15.39
C LEU A 300 -17.34 1.32 -15.98
N SER A 301 -16.13 1.02 -15.51
CA SER A 301 -15.41 -0.20 -15.89
C SER A 301 -16.19 -1.46 -15.56
N GLU A 302 -16.71 -1.57 -14.33
CA GLU A 302 -17.50 -2.73 -13.92
C GLU A 302 -18.80 -2.86 -14.73
N ALA A 303 -19.43 -1.74 -15.09
CA ALA A 303 -20.60 -1.74 -15.97
C ALA A 303 -20.25 -2.19 -17.40
N ILE A 304 -19.11 -1.75 -17.96
CA ILE A 304 -18.61 -2.21 -19.25
C ILE A 304 -18.34 -3.73 -19.22
N LEU A 305 -17.71 -4.23 -18.15
CA LEU A 305 -17.42 -5.64 -17.99
C LEU A 305 -18.70 -6.47 -17.78
N TRP A 306 -19.72 -5.92 -17.12
CA TRP A 306 -20.99 -6.61 -16.93
C TRP A 306 -21.70 -6.89 -18.25
N ASP A 307 -21.79 -5.90 -19.14
CA ASP A 307 -22.48 -6.03 -20.43
C ASP A 307 -21.60 -6.69 -21.52
N GLY A 308 -20.26 -6.55 -21.39
CA GLY A 308 -19.32 -6.83 -22.48
C GLY A 308 -18.24 -7.86 -22.18
N HIS A 309 -18.41 -8.72 -21.17
CA HIS A 309 -17.37 -9.71 -20.79
C HIS A 309 -17.15 -10.82 -21.84
N ASP A 310 -18.00 -10.92 -22.85
CA ASP A 310 -17.91 -11.84 -23.99
C ASP A 310 -17.14 -11.25 -25.19
N ALA A 311 -16.90 -9.93 -25.20
CA ALA A 311 -16.22 -9.24 -26.29
C ALA A 311 -14.82 -8.77 -25.86
N LEU A 312 -13.76 -9.30 -26.48
CA LEU A 312 -12.36 -9.00 -26.12
C LEU A 312 -12.07 -7.50 -26.04
N TRP A 313 -12.60 -6.70 -26.99
CA TRP A 313 -12.37 -5.26 -26.99
C TRP A 313 -13.07 -4.54 -25.83
N LEU A 314 -14.24 -5.00 -25.39
CA LEU A 314 -14.94 -4.45 -24.22
C LEU A 314 -14.25 -4.86 -22.92
N VAL A 315 -13.78 -6.10 -22.80
CA VAL A 315 -12.95 -6.51 -21.66
C VAL A 315 -11.67 -5.66 -21.59
N THR A 316 -11.00 -5.45 -22.74
CA THR A 316 -9.79 -4.60 -22.80
C THR A 316 -10.09 -3.15 -22.42
N LEU A 317 -11.20 -2.59 -22.91
CA LEU A 317 -11.64 -1.23 -22.56
C LEU A 317 -12.01 -1.13 -21.07
N GLY A 318 -12.78 -2.09 -20.56
CA GLY A 318 -13.13 -2.16 -19.14
C GLY A 318 -11.89 -2.19 -18.26
N LEU A 319 -10.91 -3.04 -18.56
CA LEU A 319 -9.64 -3.09 -17.86
C LEU A 319 -8.86 -1.77 -17.94
N LEU A 320 -8.83 -1.12 -19.11
CA LEU A 320 -8.16 0.16 -19.26
C LEU A 320 -8.79 1.24 -18.38
N VAL A 321 -10.11 1.31 -18.34
CA VAL A 321 -10.86 2.27 -17.51
C VAL A 321 -10.67 1.93 -16.03
N PHE A 322 -10.73 0.64 -15.66
CA PHE A 322 -10.47 0.16 -14.29
C PHE A 322 -9.10 0.60 -13.79
N PHE A 323 -8.05 0.20 -14.53
CA PHE A 323 -6.68 0.48 -14.10
C PHE A 323 -6.33 1.97 -14.16
N THR A 324 -6.99 2.77 -14.99
CA THR A 324 -6.85 4.23 -14.92
C THR A 324 -7.37 4.76 -13.59
N GLY A 325 -8.60 4.41 -13.19
CA GLY A 325 -9.15 4.79 -11.89
C GLY A 325 -8.36 4.21 -10.72
N PHE A 326 -8.01 2.91 -10.79
CA PHE A 326 -7.26 2.19 -9.78
C PHE A 326 -5.89 2.83 -9.50
N ASN A 327 -5.09 3.10 -10.54
CA ASN A 327 -3.76 3.69 -10.39
C ASN A 327 -3.81 5.11 -9.79
N VAL A 328 -4.81 5.92 -10.18
CA VAL A 328 -5.04 7.24 -9.57
C VAL A 328 -5.37 7.11 -8.09
N MET A 329 -6.24 6.16 -7.71
CA MET A 329 -6.65 5.92 -6.33
C MET A 329 -5.50 5.38 -5.49
N GLU A 330 -4.73 4.41 -6.01
CA GLU A 330 -3.57 3.81 -5.32
C GLU A 330 -2.48 4.86 -5.03
N ALA A 331 -2.28 5.81 -5.93
CA ALA A 331 -1.35 6.92 -5.73
C ALA A 331 -1.90 8.00 -4.76
N SER A 332 -3.22 8.25 -4.78
CA SER A 332 -3.83 9.37 -4.04
C SER A 332 -4.24 9.02 -2.62
N LEU A 333 -4.72 7.78 -2.36
CA LEU A 333 -5.22 7.37 -1.05
C LEU A 333 -4.17 7.46 0.07
N PRO A 334 -2.90 7.02 -0.10
CA PRO A 334 -1.89 7.19 0.93
C PRO A 334 -1.60 8.67 1.24
N SER A 335 -1.60 9.53 0.21
CA SER A 335 -1.46 10.98 0.37
C SER A 335 -2.62 11.57 1.18
N LEU A 336 -3.85 11.15 0.90
CA LEU A 336 -5.05 11.59 1.62
C LEU A 336 -5.02 11.13 3.09
N ILE A 337 -4.65 9.87 3.37
CA ILE A 337 -4.46 9.39 4.75
C ILE A 337 -3.46 10.26 5.50
N ALA A 338 -2.32 10.58 4.90
CA ALA A 338 -1.29 11.42 5.52
C ALA A 338 -1.76 12.86 5.78
N LYS A 339 -2.68 13.39 4.94
CA LYS A 339 -3.27 14.73 5.07
C LYS A 339 -4.36 14.78 6.14
N PHE A 340 -5.24 13.77 6.20
CA PHE A 340 -6.36 13.74 7.16
C PHE A 340 -5.94 13.22 8.54
N ALA A 341 -4.99 12.29 8.63
CA ALA A 341 -4.55 11.76 9.91
C ALA A 341 -3.94 12.86 10.81
N PRO A 342 -4.25 12.88 12.12
CA PRO A 342 -3.56 13.75 13.07
C PRO A 342 -2.03 13.58 12.99
N ALA A 343 -1.29 14.68 13.17
CA ALA A 343 0.16 14.68 12.92
C ALA A 343 0.91 13.60 13.71
N HIS A 344 0.49 13.34 14.96
CA HIS A 344 1.07 12.34 15.87
C HIS A 344 0.51 10.91 15.70
N LEU A 345 -0.55 10.71 14.91
CA LEU A 345 -1.22 9.41 14.72
C LEU A 345 -1.04 8.80 13.34
N LYS A 346 -0.15 9.34 12.51
CA LYS A 346 0.03 8.89 11.13
C LYS A 346 0.42 7.43 11.01
N GLY A 347 1.28 6.93 11.90
CA GLY A 347 1.66 5.53 11.92
C GLY A 347 0.46 4.62 12.19
N THR A 348 -0.37 4.96 13.18
CA THR A 348 -1.60 4.23 13.51
C THR A 348 -2.62 4.29 12.37
N ALA A 349 -2.84 5.48 11.77
CA ALA A 349 -3.76 5.65 10.64
C ALA A 349 -3.30 4.84 9.41
N SER A 350 -1.99 4.84 9.10
CA SER A 350 -1.43 4.03 8.02
C SER A 350 -1.54 2.52 8.30
N GLY A 351 -1.42 2.11 9.56
CA GLY A 351 -1.62 0.72 9.96
C GLY A 351 -3.06 0.25 9.74
N VAL A 352 -4.05 1.06 10.15
CA VAL A 352 -5.48 0.78 9.91
C VAL A 352 -5.80 0.76 8.42
N TYR A 353 -5.25 1.70 7.65
CA TYR A 353 -5.37 1.77 6.20
C TYR A 353 -4.86 0.49 5.52
N ALA A 354 -3.65 0.05 5.85
CA ALA A 354 -3.07 -1.16 5.27
C ALA A 354 -3.84 -2.43 5.70
N THR A 355 -4.34 -2.49 6.94
CA THR A 355 -5.22 -3.57 7.40
C THR A 355 -6.51 -3.60 6.58
N SER A 356 -7.14 -2.44 6.33
CA SER A 356 -8.35 -2.31 5.51
C SER A 356 -8.10 -2.75 4.07
N GLN A 357 -6.94 -2.40 3.50
CA GLN A 357 -6.50 -2.82 2.17
C GLN A 357 -6.48 -4.35 2.03
N PHE A 358 -5.77 -5.03 2.92
CA PHE A 358 -5.65 -6.49 2.87
C PHE A 358 -6.95 -7.20 3.21
N LEU A 359 -7.75 -6.64 4.11
CA LEU A 359 -9.07 -7.16 4.42
C LEU A 359 -10.01 -7.04 3.21
N GLY A 360 -9.90 -5.95 2.44
CA GLY A 360 -10.59 -5.78 1.17
C GLY A 360 -10.23 -6.89 0.18
N SER A 361 -8.94 -7.20 0.03
CA SER A 361 -8.50 -8.31 -0.83
C SER A 361 -9.06 -9.67 -0.38
N PHE A 362 -9.13 -9.93 0.92
CA PHE A 362 -9.74 -11.16 1.45
C PHE A 362 -11.22 -11.24 1.12
N VAL A 363 -11.98 -10.19 1.46
CA VAL A 363 -13.42 -10.15 1.22
C VAL A 363 -13.73 -10.21 -0.28
N GLY A 364 -12.92 -9.54 -1.11
CA GLY A 364 -13.01 -9.60 -2.56
C GLY A 364 -12.79 -11.01 -3.12
N GLY A 365 -11.85 -11.75 -2.54
CA GLY A 365 -11.63 -13.16 -2.85
C GLY A 365 -12.87 -14.01 -2.54
N VAL A 366 -13.35 -13.92 -1.30
CA VAL A 366 -14.49 -14.73 -0.84
C VAL A 366 -15.78 -14.37 -1.59
N LEU A 367 -16.13 -13.08 -1.65
CA LEU A 367 -17.36 -12.63 -2.32
C LEU A 367 -17.28 -12.81 -3.83
N GLY A 368 -16.13 -12.49 -4.45
CA GLY A 368 -15.93 -12.68 -5.88
C GLY A 368 -16.08 -14.15 -6.28
N GLY A 369 -15.45 -15.07 -5.53
CA GLY A 369 -15.62 -16.51 -5.76
C GLY A 369 -17.06 -17.01 -5.51
N ALA A 370 -17.72 -16.53 -4.45
CA ALA A 370 -19.09 -16.91 -4.14
C ALA A 370 -20.07 -16.43 -5.22
N LEU A 371 -19.97 -15.15 -5.64
CA LEU A 371 -20.82 -14.54 -6.66
C LEU A 371 -20.62 -15.20 -8.04
N LEU A 372 -19.37 -15.45 -8.41
CA LEU A 372 -19.06 -16.14 -9.65
C LEU A 372 -19.64 -17.56 -9.66
N GLY A 373 -19.57 -18.28 -8.53
CA GLY A 373 -20.15 -19.61 -8.40
C GLY A 373 -21.68 -19.64 -8.37
N TRP A 374 -22.32 -18.55 -7.89
CA TRP A 374 -23.78 -18.46 -7.77
C TRP A 374 -24.47 -17.99 -9.04
N GLY A 375 -23.98 -16.95 -9.68
CA GLY A 375 -24.64 -16.29 -10.82
C GLY A 375 -23.67 -15.86 -11.93
N GLY A 376 -22.47 -16.46 -11.99
CA GLY A 376 -21.50 -16.23 -13.06
C GLY A 376 -20.95 -14.80 -13.11
N PHE A 377 -20.54 -14.38 -14.30
CA PHE A 377 -19.94 -13.06 -14.52
C PHE A 377 -20.95 -11.92 -14.25
N ASP A 378 -22.23 -12.12 -14.56
CA ASP A 378 -23.28 -11.12 -14.30
C ASP A 378 -23.40 -10.80 -12.81
N ALA A 379 -23.36 -11.80 -11.95
CA ALA A 379 -23.48 -11.59 -10.51
C ALA A 379 -22.28 -10.84 -9.92
N ILE A 380 -21.05 -11.18 -10.36
CA ILE A 380 -19.85 -10.53 -9.81
C ILE A 380 -19.72 -9.08 -10.30
N PHE A 381 -19.93 -8.80 -11.58
CA PHE A 381 -19.81 -7.44 -12.12
C PHE A 381 -20.98 -6.54 -11.69
N SER A 382 -22.23 -7.03 -11.63
CA SER A 382 -23.33 -6.23 -11.10
C SER A 382 -23.18 -5.90 -9.62
N ALA A 383 -22.69 -6.82 -8.80
CA ALA A 383 -22.34 -6.55 -7.41
C ALA A 383 -21.19 -5.54 -7.27
N ALA A 384 -20.20 -5.58 -8.17
CA ALA A 384 -19.12 -4.62 -8.22
C ALA A 384 -19.63 -3.20 -8.59
N VAL A 385 -20.56 -3.08 -9.54
CA VAL A 385 -21.25 -1.81 -9.84
C VAL A 385 -21.97 -1.29 -8.60
N LEU A 386 -22.73 -2.13 -7.91
CA LEU A 386 -23.44 -1.73 -6.70
C LEU A 386 -22.50 -1.26 -5.61
N LEU A 387 -21.38 -1.97 -5.37
CA LEU A 387 -20.37 -1.57 -4.41
C LEU A 387 -19.76 -0.21 -4.77
N THR A 388 -19.46 0.06 -6.04
CA THR A 388 -18.91 1.35 -6.46
C THR A 388 -19.92 2.49 -6.30
N LEU A 389 -21.21 2.26 -6.49
CA LEU A 389 -22.26 3.24 -6.19
C LEU A 389 -22.32 3.56 -4.68
N VAL A 390 -22.27 2.54 -3.83
CA VAL A 390 -22.17 2.73 -2.37
C VAL A 390 -20.91 3.50 -1.99
N TRP A 391 -19.77 3.11 -2.57
CA TRP A 391 -18.51 3.81 -2.33
C TRP A 391 -18.56 5.27 -2.78
N PHE A 392 -19.12 5.54 -3.96
CA PHE A 392 -19.31 6.91 -4.45
C PHE A 392 -20.18 7.74 -3.51
N ALA A 393 -21.30 7.19 -3.02
CA ALA A 393 -22.17 7.85 -2.06
C ALA A 393 -21.46 8.17 -0.72
N VAL A 394 -20.68 7.21 -0.20
CA VAL A 394 -19.85 7.42 1.02
C VAL A 394 -18.80 8.49 0.79
N ALA A 395 -18.15 8.49 -0.38
CA ALA A 395 -17.10 9.43 -0.74
C ALA A 395 -17.63 10.84 -1.05
N TRP A 396 -18.89 10.97 -1.48
CA TRP A 396 -19.50 12.25 -1.82
C TRP A 396 -19.44 13.26 -0.68
N GLY A 397 -19.61 12.80 0.56
CA GLY A 397 -19.52 13.63 1.77
C GLY A 397 -18.09 13.91 2.24
N MET A 398 -17.05 13.63 1.45
CA MET A 398 -15.66 13.91 1.80
C MET A 398 -15.36 15.40 1.62
N ASP A 399 -14.73 16.02 2.61
CA ASP A 399 -14.22 17.35 2.49
C ASP A 399 -13.01 17.43 1.56
N ASN A 400 -12.78 18.59 0.95
CA ASN A 400 -11.55 18.78 0.20
C ASN A 400 -10.40 18.94 1.20
N PRO A 401 -9.33 18.12 1.11
CA PRO A 401 -8.22 18.26 2.04
C PRO A 401 -7.59 19.64 1.88
N ASP A 402 -7.32 20.29 2.99
CA ASP A 402 -6.57 21.55 3.02
C ASP A 402 -5.18 21.37 2.41
N ARG A 403 -4.56 22.45 1.94
CA ARG A 403 -3.17 22.47 1.44
C ARG A 403 -2.15 22.29 2.56
N LEU A 404 -2.51 21.53 3.60
CA LEU A 404 -1.67 21.33 4.77
C LEU A 404 -0.56 20.34 4.48
N SER A 405 0.62 20.68 4.93
CA SER A 405 1.80 19.81 4.95
C SER A 405 2.16 19.46 6.40
N SER A 406 2.63 18.25 6.60
CA SER A 406 3.19 17.90 7.90
C SER A 406 4.59 18.49 8.03
N PHE A 407 4.85 19.06 9.18
CA PHE A 407 6.14 19.60 9.56
C PHE A 407 6.51 19.11 10.95
N VAL A 408 7.74 18.65 11.12
CA VAL A 408 8.28 18.22 12.42
C VAL A 408 9.33 19.24 12.82
N LEU A 409 9.09 19.91 13.93
CA LEU A 409 9.99 20.94 14.48
C LEU A 409 10.76 20.37 15.67
N PRO A 410 12.10 20.26 15.61
CA PRO A 410 12.90 19.94 16.78
C PRO A 410 12.74 21.02 17.85
N LEU A 411 12.52 20.60 19.09
CA LEU A 411 12.34 21.49 20.22
C LEU A 411 13.54 21.42 21.19
N THR A 412 13.77 22.50 21.91
CA THR A 412 14.65 22.49 23.07
C THR A 412 13.96 21.83 24.26
N THR A 413 14.74 21.45 25.28
CA THR A 413 14.19 20.90 26.53
C THR A 413 13.22 21.86 27.21
N ALA A 414 13.51 23.17 27.14
CA ALA A 414 12.64 24.21 27.73
C ALA A 414 11.26 24.27 27.07
N HIS A 415 11.19 24.14 25.73
CA HIS A 415 9.91 24.09 25.01
C HIS A 415 9.16 22.78 25.27
N ALA A 416 9.85 21.66 25.40
CA ALA A 416 9.24 20.36 25.63
C ALA A 416 8.70 20.21 27.07
N GLN A 417 9.34 20.85 28.07
CA GLN A 417 8.88 20.83 29.45
C GLN A 417 7.54 21.58 29.66
N ASP A 418 7.24 22.55 28.81
CA ASP A 418 5.94 23.24 28.82
C ASP A 418 5.22 22.98 27.49
N ALA A 419 4.83 21.72 27.31
CA ALA A 419 4.19 21.23 26.08
C ALA A 419 2.89 21.98 25.79
N VAL A 420 2.13 22.36 26.82
CA VAL A 420 0.85 23.07 26.66
C VAL A 420 1.06 24.49 26.13
N ALA A 421 1.95 25.27 26.78
CA ALA A 421 2.25 26.63 26.34
C ALA A 421 2.94 26.62 24.97
N THR A 422 3.84 25.66 24.71
CA THR A 422 4.50 25.52 23.41
C THR A 422 3.48 25.17 22.30
N THR A 423 2.54 24.28 22.57
CA THR A 423 1.45 23.96 21.61
C THR A 423 0.60 25.20 21.33
N GLN A 424 0.22 25.97 22.35
CA GLN A 424 -0.55 27.20 22.19
C GLN A 424 0.22 28.24 21.36
N ALA A 425 1.49 28.49 21.68
CA ALA A 425 2.33 29.42 20.93
C ALA A 425 2.50 29.02 19.46
N LEU A 426 2.64 27.72 19.17
CA LEU A 426 2.70 27.23 17.80
C LEU A 426 1.37 27.39 17.06
N MET A 427 0.24 27.22 17.74
CA MET A 427 -1.10 27.41 17.15
C MET A 427 -1.46 28.89 16.88
N GLU A 428 -0.78 29.84 17.52
CA GLU A 428 -0.93 31.28 17.26
C GLU A 428 -0.19 31.74 15.99
N ILE A 429 0.73 30.91 15.45
CA ILE A 429 1.46 31.24 14.23
C ILE A 429 0.53 31.10 13.02
N ASP A 430 0.43 32.16 12.22
CA ASP A 430 -0.43 32.14 11.02
C ASP A 430 0.03 31.04 10.05
N GLY A 431 -0.93 30.22 9.62
CA GLY A 431 -0.68 29.05 8.77
C GLY A 431 -0.44 27.74 9.52
N VAL A 432 -0.28 27.73 10.84
CA VAL A 432 -0.30 26.51 11.66
C VAL A 432 -1.76 26.16 11.99
N ARG A 433 -2.20 24.95 11.60
CA ARG A 433 -3.57 24.48 11.81
C ARG A 433 -3.67 23.41 12.88
N GLU A 434 -2.59 22.68 13.12
CA GLU A 434 -2.51 21.63 14.13
C GLU A 434 -1.09 21.60 14.67
N ALA A 435 -0.95 21.51 15.99
CA ALA A 435 0.34 21.31 16.66
C ALA A 435 0.16 20.32 17.81
N TRP A 436 1.15 19.46 18.00
CA TRP A 436 1.24 18.52 19.12
C TRP A 436 2.71 18.37 19.53
N VAL A 437 3.01 18.50 20.81
CA VAL A 437 4.36 18.44 21.37
C VAL A 437 4.62 17.05 21.95
N ASP A 438 5.70 16.42 21.51
CA ASP A 438 6.26 15.21 22.11
C ASP A 438 7.36 15.63 23.11
N GLU A 439 7.03 15.58 24.39
CA GLU A 439 7.92 15.97 25.50
C GLU A 439 9.16 15.07 25.58
N VAL A 440 9.00 13.78 25.27
CA VAL A 440 10.07 12.77 25.35
C VAL A 440 10.98 12.84 24.14
N GLY A 441 10.39 12.98 22.95
CA GLY A 441 11.12 13.07 21.69
C GLY A 441 11.67 14.46 21.39
N LEU A 442 11.37 15.48 22.23
CA LEU A 442 11.76 16.88 22.03
C LEU A 442 11.37 17.41 20.65
N ARG A 443 10.10 17.24 20.26
CA ARG A 443 9.59 17.59 18.92
C ARG A 443 8.18 18.10 18.97
N ALA A 444 7.85 19.03 18.05
CA ALA A 444 6.48 19.37 17.73
C ALA A 444 6.10 18.79 16.35
N TYR A 445 4.99 18.06 16.32
CA TYR A 445 4.36 17.58 15.09
C TYR A 445 3.26 18.58 14.71
N MET A 446 3.35 19.11 13.49
CA MET A 446 2.44 20.19 13.05
C MET A 446 1.85 19.89 11.68
N LYS A 447 0.66 20.45 11.43
CA LYS A 447 0.12 20.68 10.10
C LYS A 447 0.18 22.15 9.76
N ILE A 448 0.90 22.48 8.71
CA ILE A 448 1.15 23.86 8.30
C ILE A 448 0.71 24.10 6.86
N ASP A 449 0.21 25.29 6.58
CA ASP A 449 0.07 25.79 5.21
C ASP A 449 1.39 26.44 4.80
N ARG A 450 2.17 25.77 3.97
CA ARG A 450 3.49 26.25 3.51
C ARG A 450 3.42 27.56 2.71
N SER A 451 2.25 27.98 2.26
CA SER A 451 2.10 29.27 1.57
C SER A 451 2.04 30.45 2.54
N LEU A 452 1.75 30.19 3.82
CA LEU A 452 1.59 31.18 4.87
C LEU A 452 2.72 31.15 5.89
N VAL A 453 3.31 29.96 6.14
CA VAL A 453 4.32 29.76 7.18
C VAL A 453 5.73 29.92 6.63
N ASP A 454 6.54 30.73 7.31
CA ASP A 454 7.99 30.78 7.12
C ASP A 454 8.65 29.66 7.95
N GLU A 455 9.05 28.57 7.29
CA GLU A 455 9.71 27.43 7.96
C GLU A 455 11.03 27.83 8.62
N ALA A 456 11.79 28.81 8.07
CA ALA A 456 13.03 29.29 8.66
C ALA A 456 12.76 30.06 9.96
N ALA A 457 11.71 30.87 9.99
CA ALA A 457 11.29 31.59 11.19
C ALA A 457 10.83 30.62 12.29
N LEU A 458 10.14 29.52 11.94
CA LEU A 458 9.76 28.47 12.90
C LEU A 458 10.97 27.78 13.52
N ILE A 459 11.95 27.41 12.70
CA ILE A 459 13.20 26.76 13.17
C ILE A 459 13.97 27.71 14.09
N HIS A 460 14.03 29.00 13.74
CA HIS A 460 14.69 30.00 14.56
C HIS A 460 13.94 30.23 15.89
N TRP A 461 12.61 30.26 15.87
CA TRP A 461 11.77 30.36 17.07
C TRP A 461 12.02 29.18 18.04
N ALA A 462 12.10 27.96 17.50
CA ALA A 462 12.36 26.76 18.30
C ALA A 462 13.78 26.76 18.91
N ALA A 463 14.76 27.40 18.27
CA ALA A 463 16.14 27.52 18.75
C ALA A 463 16.33 28.68 19.75
N SER A 464 15.48 29.70 19.74
CA SER A 464 15.68 30.97 20.45
C SER A 464 15.39 30.95 21.96
N LYS A 465 14.78 29.89 22.49
CA LYS A 465 14.40 29.78 23.93
C LYS A 465 15.52 29.08 24.77
N ASN A 466 16.78 29.20 24.37
CA ASN A 466 17.93 28.67 25.10
C ASN A 466 18.62 29.71 26.00
N ASP A 467 18.06 30.93 26.20
CA ASP A 467 18.53 31.94 27.10
C ASP A 467 17.69 32.09 28.36
#